data_17c5c205e926794e115e4d50b8c6eb10
#
_entry.id   17c5c205e926794e115e4d50b8c6eb10
#
_cell.length_a   1.000
_cell.length_b   1.000
_cell.length_c   1.000
_cell.angle_alpha   90.00
_cell.angle_beta   90.00
_cell.angle_gamma   90.00
#
_symmetry.space_group_name_H-M   'P 1'
#
loop_
_entity.id
_entity.type
_entity.pdbx_description
1 polymer ?
#
loop_
_entity_poly.entity_id
_entity_poly.type
_entity_poly.pdbx_seq_one_letter_code
_entity_poly.pdbx_strand_id
1 'polypeptide(L)'
;SLRRREGEEAIRRESRVESGKQWCNDSQLETDLSIHFPPLYIENISERITLYRELDTLHSEQQLLDYRKKLIDRFGPLPEEADELLSVVKLRWLCCQLGIEKVFLKQEQLTIFFVQHKDAYWQSEAFGKIIQFIIERPQRCTIHEEFDKKGNKTGRRYATIKNVKTIGGAIHLLSKVLVNE
;
A
#
# COMPACT_ATOMS: atom_id res chain seq x y z
N SER A 1 39.80 -11.15 6.07
CA SER A 1 38.96 -10.96 4.88
C SER A 1 37.68 -11.78 4.89
N LEU A 2 37.63 -13.01 5.37
CA LEU A 2 36.41 -13.82 5.55
C LEU A 2 35.49 -13.23 6.64
N ARG A 3 36.05 -12.82 7.79
CA ARG A 3 35.29 -12.18 8.89
C ARG A 3 34.65 -10.83 8.48
N ARG A 4 35.26 -10.12 7.54
CA ARG A 4 34.72 -8.85 7.01
C ARG A 4 33.51 -9.11 6.11
N ARG A 5 33.56 -10.16 5.29
CA ARG A 5 32.44 -10.58 4.42
C ARG A 5 31.25 -11.12 5.21
N GLU A 6 31.50 -11.88 6.27
CA GLU A 6 30.45 -12.38 7.17
C GLU A 6 29.77 -11.24 7.94
N GLY A 7 30.53 -10.22 8.35
CA GLY A 7 29.98 -9.02 8.97
C GLY A 7 29.15 -8.18 8.01
N GLU A 8 29.59 -8.02 6.76
CA GLU A 8 28.84 -7.29 5.73
C GLU A 8 27.58 -8.03 5.27
N GLU A 9 27.61 -9.38 5.24
CA GLU A 9 26.42 -10.19 4.98
C GLU A 9 25.44 -10.19 6.15
N ALA A 10 25.93 -10.19 7.39
CA ALA A 10 25.09 -10.06 8.58
C ALA A 10 24.39 -8.69 8.62
N ILE A 11 25.12 -7.61 8.36
CA ILE A 11 24.56 -6.24 8.28
C ILE A 11 23.57 -6.13 7.12
N ARG A 12 23.83 -6.77 5.98
CA ARG A 12 22.87 -6.84 4.86
C ARG A 12 21.63 -7.67 5.18
N ARG A 13 21.75 -8.71 6.00
CA ARG A 13 20.61 -9.51 6.46
C ARG A 13 19.78 -8.75 7.49
N GLU A 14 20.41 -8.05 8.43
CA GLU A 14 19.72 -7.20 9.40
C GLU A 14 19.00 -6.02 8.72
N SER A 15 19.63 -5.36 7.75
CA SER A 15 18.98 -4.29 6.99
C SER A 15 17.85 -4.79 6.08
N ARG A 16 17.91 -6.04 5.59
CA ARG A 16 16.80 -6.69 4.88
C ARG A 16 15.64 -7.07 5.79
N VAL A 17 15.92 -7.44 7.03
CA VAL A 17 14.91 -7.77 8.05
C VAL A 17 14.21 -6.50 8.53
N GLU A 18 14.91 -5.39 8.70
CA GLU A 18 14.30 -4.10 9.05
C GLU A 18 13.48 -3.49 7.89
N SER A 19 13.95 -3.62 6.65
CA SER A 19 13.20 -3.14 5.48
C SER A 19 11.98 -4.00 5.12
N GLY A 20 11.86 -5.21 5.68
CA GLY A 20 10.75 -6.14 5.47
C GLY A 20 9.74 -6.20 6.61
N LYS A 21 9.87 -5.38 7.67
CA LYS A 21 8.95 -5.41 8.80
C LYS A 21 7.57 -4.96 8.36
N GLN A 22 6.59 -5.86 8.53
CA GLN A 22 5.18 -5.57 8.30
C GLN A 22 4.47 -5.32 9.64
N TRP A 23 3.67 -4.28 9.68
CA TRP A 23 2.89 -3.91 10.85
C TRP A 23 1.48 -4.50 10.84
N CYS A 24 1.02 -4.97 9.71
CA CYS A 24 -0.22 -5.71 9.54
C CYS A 24 -0.07 -6.76 8.44
N ASN A 25 -0.96 -7.77 8.46
CA ASN A 25 -0.94 -8.86 7.47
C ASN A 25 -1.60 -8.46 6.17
N ASP A 26 -2.54 -7.52 6.23
CA ASP A 26 -3.28 -7.00 5.10
C ASP A 26 -3.74 -5.59 5.38
N SER A 27 -3.95 -4.82 4.31
CA SER A 27 -4.52 -3.49 4.34
C SER A 27 -5.77 -3.46 3.45
N GLN A 28 -6.87 -2.96 3.98
CA GLN A 28 -8.12 -2.85 3.24
C GLN A 28 -8.17 -1.57 2.44
N LEU A 29 -8.61 -1.66 1.19
CA LEU A 29 -8.83 -0.51 0.32
C LEU A 29 -10.31 -0.35 -0.03
N GLU A 30 -10.82 0.87 0.13
CA GLU A 30 -12.07 1.31 -0.45
C GLU A 30 -11.84 2.50 -1.37
N THR A 31 -12.42 2.48 -2.56
CA THR A 31 -12.25 3.54 -3.55
C THR A 31 -13.51 3.74 -4.40
N ASP A 32 -13.69 4.95 -4.92
CA ASP A 32 -14.67 5.30 -5.94
C ASP A 32 -14.12 5.17 -7.37
N LEU A 33 -12.86 4.78 -7.52
CA LEU A 33 -12.26 4.54 -8.83
C LEU A 33 -12.79 3.25 -9.45
N SER A 34 -12.88 3.24 -10.78
CA SER A 34 -13.21 2.03 -11.53
C SER A 34 -12.00 1.12 -11.65
N ILE A 35 -11.96 0.06 -10.83
CA ILE A 35 -10.84 -0.87 -10.71
C ILE A 35 -11.37 -2.30 -10.88
N HIS A 36 -11.11 -2.90 -12.05
CA HIS A 36 -11.62 -4.24 -12.40
C HIS A 36 -10.99 -4.74 -13.69
N PHE A 37 -11.22 -6.01 -14.02
CA PHE A 37 -11.01 -6.52 -15.36
C PHE A 37 -12.23 -6.22 -16.22
N PRO A 38 -12.14 -5.31 -17.21
CA PRO A 38 -13.27 -5.03 -18.10
C PRO A 38 -13.73 -6.29 -18.86
N PRO A 39 -15.04 -6.49 -19.06
CA PRO A 39 -15.55 -7.61 -19.86
C PRO A 39 -15.04 -7.65 -21.29
N LEU A 40 -14.73 -6.49 -21.88
CA LEU A 40 -14.11 -6.43 -23.21
C LEU A 40 -12.66 -6.93 -23.24
N TYR A 41 -11.99 -6.87 -22.10
CA TYR A 41 -10.62 -7.37 -21.97
C TYR A 41 -10.56 -8.87 -21.67
N ILE A 42 -11.39 -9.33 -20.74
CA ILE A 42 -11.55 -10.75 -20.40
C ILE A 42 -13.04 -11.07 -20.45
N GLU A 43 -13.49 -11.66 -21.57
CA GLU A 43 -14.91 -11.88 -21.83
C GLU A 43 -15.55 -12.94 -20.95
N ASN A 44 -14.81 -14.00 -20.64
CA ASN A 44 -15.32 -15.15 -19.88
C ASN A 44 -15.37 -14.84 -18.38
N ILE A 45 -16.56 -14.93 -17.78
CA ILE A 45 -16.79 -14.64 -16.35
C ILE A 45 -16.00 -15.59 -15.45
N SER A 46 -15.99 -16.88 -15.74
CA SER A 46 -15.26 -17.88 -14.96
C SER A 46 -13.76 -17.63 -14.97
N GLU A 47 -13.24 -17.17 -16.09
CA GLU A 47 -11.84 -16.82 -16.26
C GLU A 47 -11.49 -15.55 -15.47
N ARG A 48 -12.34 -14.53 -15.49
CA ARG A 48 -12.16 -13.33 -14.63
C ARG A 48 -12.10 -13.72 -13.15
N ILE A 49 -13.02 -14.55 -12.68
CA ILE A 49 -13.04 -15.00 -11.28
C ILE A 49 -11.74 -15.74 -10.92
N THR A 50 -11.26 -16.63 -11.79
CA THR A 50 -10.00 -17.34 -11.60
C THR A 50 -8.82 -16.38 -11.52
N LEU A 51 -8.77 -15.37 -12.39
CA LEU A 51 -7.71 -14.36 -12.41
C LEU A 51 -7.76 -13.44 -11.19
N TYR A 52 -8.93 -13.08 -10.68
CA TYR A 52 -9.06 -12.33 -9.41
C TYR A 52 -8.52 -13.15 -8.24
N ARG A 53 -8.85 -14.44 -8.15
CA ARG A 53 -8.34 -15.33 -7.09
C ARG A 53 -6.82 -15.49 -7.17
N GLU A 54 -6.28 -15.64 -8.37
CA GLU A 54 -4.83 -15.72 -8.58
C GLU A 54 -4.12 -14.44 -8.13
N LEU A 55 -4.70 -13.28 -8.44
CA LEU A 55 -4.16 -11.97 -8.00
C LEU A 55 -4.05 -11.88 -6.47
N ASP A 56 -5.03 -12.40 -5.73
CA ASP A 56 -5.02 -12.42 -4.27
C ASP A 56 -3.95 -13.34 -3.67
N THR A 57 -3.38 -14.25 -4.45
CA THR A 57 -2.32 -15.17 -3.99
C THR A 57 -0.90 -14.62 -4.18
N LEU A 58 -0.74 -13.48 -4.83
CA LEU A 58 0.57 -12.92 -5.12
C LEU A 58 1.19 -12.29 -3.85
N HIS A 59 2.47 -12.59 -3.61
CA HIS A 59 3.20 -12.18 -2.41
C HIS A 59 4.49 -11.41 -2.69
N SER A 60 4.89 -11.28 -3.96
CA SER A 60 6.12 -10.60 -4.33
C SER A 60 5.98 -9.76 -5.59
N GLU A 61 6.85 -8.77 -5.74
CA GLU A 61 6.90 -7.96 -6.96
C GLU A 61 7.18 -8.80 -8.20
N GLN A 62 8.05 -9.80 -8.11
CA GLN A 62 8.35 -10.69 -9.23
C GLN A 62 7.11 -11.48 -9.67
N GLN A 63 6.34 -12.01 -8.71
CA GLN A 63 5.09 -12.70 -9.00
C GLN A 63 4.08 -11.77 -9.68
N LEU A 64 4.00 -10.51 -9.24
CA LEU A 64 3.11 -9.52 -9.85
C LEU A 64 3.54 -9.17 -11.27
N LEU A 65 4.85 -9.01 -11.53
CA LEU A 65 5.39 -8.78 -12.86
C LEU A 65 5.11 -9.95 -13.81
N ASP A 66 5.30 -11.18 -13.34
CA ASP A 66 5.02 -12.40 -14.12
C ASP A 66 3.52 -12.52 -14.43
N TYR A 67 2.67 -12.20 -13.46
CA TYR A 67 1.22 -12.16 -13.64
C TYR A 67 0.80 -11.11 -14.68
N ARG A 68 1.34 -9.89 -14.59
CA ARG A 68 1.12 -8.82 -15.56
C ARG A 68 1.51 -9.26 -16.98
N LYS A 69 2.69 -9.86 -17.13
CA LYS A 69 3.21 -10.35 -18.39
C LYS A 69 2.30 -11.43 -19.00
N LYS A 70 1.83 -12.35 -18.17
CA LYS A 70 0.88 -13.41 -18.56
C LYS A 70 -0.43 -12.81 -19.08
N LEU A 71 -0.98 -11.79 -18.42
CA LEU A 71 -2.18 -11.09 -18.87
C LEU A 71 -1.99 -10.41 -20.23
N ILE A 72 -0.88 -9.70 -20.40
CA ILE A 72 -0.55 -9.00 -21.65
C ILE A 72 -0.35 -10.00 -22.80
N ASP A 73 0.37 -11.09 -22.54
CA ASP A 73 0.63 -12.13 -23.53
C ASP A 73 -0.67 -12.81 -24.00
N ARG A 74 -1.64 -12.96 -23.10
CA ARG A 74 -2.89 -13.67 -23.38
C ARG A 74 -4.01 -12.79 -23.90
N PHE A 75 -4.16 -11.58 -23.34
CA PHE A 75 -5.31 -10.70 -23.60
C PHE A 75 -4.93 -9.38 -24.27
N GLY A 76 -3.65 -9.12 -24.48
CA GLY A 76 -3.16 -7.86 -25.04
C GLY A 76 -2.87 -6.79 -24.00
N PRO A 77 -2.62 -5.55 -24.42
CA PRO A 77 -2.28 -4.45 -23.53
C PRO A 77 -3.31 -4.25 -22.42
N LEU A 78 -2.85 -4.00 -21.20
CA LEU A 78 -3.72 -3.77 -20.05
C LEU A 78 -4.53 -2.49 -20.23
N PRO A 79 -5.87 -2.55 -20.11
CA PRO A 79 -6.66 -1.32 -19.93
C PRO A 79 -6.32 -0.65 -18.60
N GLU A 80 -6.60 0.64 -18.50
CA GLU A 80 -6.30 1.44 -17.31
C GLU A 80 -6.90 0.85 -16.03
N GLU A 81 -8.15 0.38 -16.07
CA GLU A 81 -8.86 -0.23 -14.94
C GLU A 81 -8.16 -1.50 -14.44
N ALA A 82 -7.60 -2.30 -15.35
CA ALA A 82 -6.85 -3.51 -15.00
C ALA A 82 -5.45 -3.17 -14.46
N ASP A 83 -4.79 -2.18 -15.03
CA ASP A 83 -3.49 -1.70 -14.52
C ASP A 83 -3.61 -1.14 -13.10
N GLU A 84 -4.63 -0.34 -12.83
CA GLU A 84 -4.95 0.15 -11.49
C GLU A 84 -5.27 -1.01 -10.52
N LEU A 85 -5.95 -2.05 -10.97
CA LEU A 85 -6.22 -3.25 -10.17
C LEU A 85 -4.92 -3.95 -9.72
N LEU A 86 -3.94 -4.10 -10.61
CA LEU A 86 -2.64 -4.65 -10.26
C LEU A 86 -1.88 -3.73 -9.28
N SER A 87 -2.02 -2.44 -9.44
CA SER A 87 -1.43 -1.45 -8.54
C SER A 87 -2.00 -1.52 -7.13
N VAL A 88 -3.26 -1.93 -6.94
CA VAL A 88 -3.85 -2.16 -5.61
C VAL A 88 -3.05 -3.16 -4.79
N VAL A 89 -2.54 -4.21 -5.41
CA VAL A 89 -1.71 -5.22 -4.73
C VAL A 89 -0.45 -4.58 -4.15
N LYS A 90 0.24 -3.76 -4.93
CA LYS A 90 1.42 -3.01 -4.46
C LYS A 90 1.08 -2.03 -3.35
N LEU A 91 -0.03 -1.31 -3.49
CA LEU A 91 -0.47 -0.36 -2.46
C LEU A 91 -0.72 -1.07 -1.13
N ARG A 92 -1.37 -2.22 -1.13
CA ARG A 92 -1.63 -3.02 0.07
C ARG A 92 -0.34 -3.48 0.74
N TRP A 93 0.64 -3.96 -0.01
CA TRP A 93 1.96 -4.32 0.54
C TRP A 93 2.67 -3.13 1.17
N LEU A 94 2.68 -2.00 0.49
CA LEU A 94 3.29 -0.77 0.96
C LEU A 94 2.61 -0.27 2.25
N CYS A 95 1.30 -0.31 2.31
CA CYS A 95 0.53 0.06 3.49
C CYS A 95 0.86 -0.84 4.69
N CYS A 96 1.03 -2.15 4.49
CA CYS A 96 1.43 -3.06 5.57
C CYS A 96 2.83 -2.72 6.12
N GLN A 97 3.75 -2.31 5.26
CA GLN A 97 5.09 -1.84 5.68
C GLN A 97 5.04 -0.52 6.45
N LEU A 98 4.11 0.36 6.10
CA LEU A 98 3.95 1.66 6.71
C LEU A 98 3.05 1.66 7.96
N GLY A 99 2.43 0.53 8.29
CA GLY A 99 1.49 0.44 9.40
C GLY A 99 0.14 1.08 9.12
N ILE A 100 -0.30 1.06 7.87
CA ILE A 100 -1.61 1.53 7.43
C ILE A 100 -2.51 0.31 7.22
N GLU A 101 -3.53 0.14 8.07
CA GLU A 101 -4.40 -1.03 8.03
C GLU A 101 -5.63 -0.86 7.13
N LYS A 102 -6.00 0.39 6.83
CA LYS A 102 -7.13 0.72 5.97
C LYS A 102 -6.88 2.01 5.19
N VAL A 103 -7.30 2.02 3.94
CA VAL A 103 -7.15 3.14 3.02
C VAL A 103 -8.48 3.43 2.34
N PHE A 104 -8.88 4.70 2.36
CA PHE A 104 -9.92 5.21 1.46
C PHE A 104 -9.27 6.09 0.40
N LEU A 105 -9.57 5.85 -0.86
CA LEU A 105 -9.26 6.76 -1.96
C LEU A 105 -10.55 7.14 -2.65
N LYS A 106 -11.15 8.25 -2.21
CA LYS A 106 -12.45 8.75 -2.68
C LYS A 106 -12.39 10.25 -2.88
N GLN A 107 -13.02 10.74 -3.95
CA GLN A 107 -13.07 12.17 -4.28
C GLN A 107 -11.68 12.82 -4.31
N GLU A 108 -10.71 12.13 -4.90
CA GLU A 108 -9.31 12.57 -5.00
C GLU A 108 -8.62 12.83 -3.65
N GLN A 109 -9.13 12.23 -2.57
CA GLN A 109 -8.54 12.29 -1.24
C GLN A 109 -8.15 10.90 -0.77
N LEU A 110 -6.91 10.78 -0.30
CA LEU A 110 -6.40 9.59 0.35
C LEU A 110 -6.58 9.72 1.86
N THR A 111 -7.29 8.77 2.47
CA THR A 111 -7.44 8.66 3.92
C THR A 111 -6.76 7.39 4.38
N ILE A 112 -5.80 7.51 5.28
CA ILE A 112 -5.01 6.38 5.80
C ILE A 112 -5.27 6.20 7.28
N PHE A 113 -5.66 4.98 7.67
CA PHE A 113 -5.89 4.60 9.06
C PHE A 113 -4.71 3.78 9.58
N PHE A 114 -4.11 4.23 10.66
CA PHE A 114 -2.96 3.57 11.26
C PHE A 114 -3.38 2.33 12.06
N VAL A 115 -2.47 1.37 12.18
CA VAL A 115 -2.69 0.17 13.00
C VAL A 115 -2.99 0.55 14.44
N GLN A 116 -3.92 -0.20 15.06
CA GLN A 116 -4.33 -0.01 16.44
C GLN A 116 -3.63 -1.00 17.37
N HIS A 117 -3.55 -0.66 18.65
CA HIS A 117 -3.07 -1.56 19.72
C HIS A 117 -1.65 -2.09 19.53
N LYS A 118 -0.80 -1.34 18.82
CA LYS A 118 0.61 -1.66 18.61
C LYS A 118 1.48 -0.48 19.08
N ASP A 119 1.73 -0.40 20.38
CA ASP A 119 2.46 0.73 20.98
C ASP A 119 3.85 0.95 20.34
N ALA A 120 4.54 -0.14 19.98
CA ALA A 120 5.82 -0.07 19.30
C ALA A 120 5.74 0.67 17.93
N TYR A 121 4.60 0.65 17.27
CA TYR A 121 4.40 1.33 16.00
C TYR A 121 4.55 2.85 16.13
N TRP A 122 4.00 3.45 17.20
CA TRP A 122 4.06 4.90 17.41
C TRP A 122 5.47 5.44 17.63
N GLN A 123 6.40 4.56 17.99
CA GLN A 123 7.83 4.88 18.16
C GLN A 123 8.67 4.37 16.97
N SER A 124 8.03 3.80 15.95
CA SER A 124 8.72 3.23 14.79
C SER A 124 9.25 4.31 13.84
N GLU A 125 10.25 3.95 13.07
CA GLU A 125 10.77 4.78 11.98
C GLU A 125 9.69 5.02 10.90
N ALA A 126 8.88 4.00 10.58
CA ALA A 126 7.81 4.10 9.60
C ALA A 126 6.80 5.20 9.98
N PHE A 127 6.30 5.18 11.21
CA PHE A 127 5.38 6.22 11.69
C PHE A 127 6.03 7.60 11.75
N GLY A 128 7.27 7.67 12.22
CA GLY A 128 8.04 8.93 12.27
C GLY A 128 8.19 9.57 10.89
N LYS A 129 8.46 8.78 9.86
CA LYS A 129 8.55 9.25 8.46
C LYS A 129 7.21 9.77 7.94
N ILE A 130 6.11 9.08 8.25
CA ILE A 130 4.77 9.53 7.86
C ILE A 130 4.43 10.87 8.52
N ILE A 131 4.67 11.00 9.81
CA ILE A 131 4.42 12.24 10.56
C ILE A 131 5.26 13.38 10.01
N GLN A 132 6.53 13.15 9.71
CA GLN A 132 7.40 14.15 9.10
C GLN A 132 6.86 14.61 7.74
N PHE A 133 6.43 13.66 6.90
CA PHE A 133 5.80 13.96 5.61
C PHE A 133 4.56 14.84 5.76
N ILE A 134 3.69 14.54 6.74
CA ILE A 134 2.46 15.30 7.02
C ILE A 134 2.78 16.71 7.53
N ILE A 135 3.70 16.84 8.47
CA ILE A 135 4.10 18.13 9.07
C ILE A 135 4.68 19.07 8.02
N GLU A 136 5.43 18.56 7.08
CA GLU A 136 6.04 19.34 6.00
C GLU A 136 5.03 19.81 4.93
N ARG A 137 3.81 19.25 4.93
CA ARG A 137 2.76 19.55 3.94
C ARG A 137 1.42 19.90 4.59
N PRO A 138 1.37 20.96 5.42
CA PRO A 138 0.17 21.26 6.22
C PRO A 138 -1.03 21.69 5.39
N GLN A 139 -0.83 22.16 4.16
CA GLN A 139 -1.91 22.54 3.25
C GLN A 139 -2.56 21.34 2.54
N ARG A 140 -1.85 20.25 2.45
CA ARG A 140 -2.27 19.03 1.75
C ARG A 140 -2.66 17.90 2.69
N CYS A 141 -1.97 17.81 3.82
CA CYS A 141 -2.07 16.69 4.75
C CYS A 141 -2.57 17.15 6.11
N THR A 142 -3.43 16.35 6.73
CA THR A 142 -3.95 16.59 8.08
C THR A 142 -4.01 15.28 8.85
N ILE A 143 -3.62 15.30 10.12
CA ILE A 143 -3.77 14.14 11.01
C ILE A 143 -4.98 14.33 11.90
N HIS A 144 -5.70 13.24 12.17
CA HIS A 144 -6.93 13.23 12.96
C HIS A 144 -6.93 12.12 14.00
N GLU A 145 -7.70 12.34 15.08
CA GLU A 145 -8.13 11.28 15.99
C GLU A 145 -9.60 10.96 15.74
N GLU A 146 -9.96 9.68 15.78
CA GLU A 146 -11.34 9.25 15.61
C GLU A 146 -12.11 9.37 16.91
N PHE A 147 -13.35 9.82 16.80
CA PHE A 147 -14.32 9.89 17.91
C PHE A 147 -15.52 9.00 17.60
N ASP A 148 -16.04 8.34 18.63
CA ASP A 148 -17.27 7.57 18.51
C ASP A 148 -18.51 8.49 18.46
N LYS A 149 -19.69 7.90 18.30
CA LYS A 149 -20.97 8.65 18.26
C LYS A 149 -21.28 9.40 19.57
N LYS A 150 -20.65 9.02 20.68
CA LYS A 150 -20.80 9.64 21.97
C LYS A 150 -19.78 10.76 22.25
N GLY A 151 -18.88 11.01 21.28
CA GLY A 151 -17.82 12.01 21.40
C GLY A 151 -16.59 11.55 22.16
N ASN A 152 -16.44 10.25 22.44
CA ASN A 152 -15.26 9.69 23.08
C ASN A 152 -14.20 9.33 22.05
N LYS A 153 -12.91 9.51 22.40
CA LYS A 153 -11.80 9.05 21.57
C LYS A 153 -11.79 7.53 21.47
N THR A 154 -11.74 6.99 20.25
CA THR A 154 -11.63 5.55 20.00
C THR A 154 -10.19 5.03 20.13
N GLY A 155 -9.21 5.92 20.16
CA GLY A 155 -7.79 5.62 20.07
C GLY A 155 -7.31 5.40 18.64
N ARG A 156 -8.21 5.42 17.65
CA ARG A 156 -7.87 5.28 16.25
C ARG A 156 -7.40 6.62 15.69
N ARG A 157 -6.25 6.59 15.01
CA ARG A 157 -5.68 7.74 14.31
C ARG A 157 -5.71 7.51 12.82
N TYR A 158 -5.95 8.58 12.08
CA TYR A 158 -5.91 8.57 10.62
C TYR A 158 -5.39 9.90 10.09
N ALA A 159 -4.94 9.88 8.85
CA ALA A 159 -4.52 11.09 8.15
C ALA A 159 -5.24 11.21 6.82
N THR A 160 -5.47 12.44 6.38
CA THR A 160 -6.03 12.76 5.07
C THR A 160 -5.00 13.48 4.23
N ILE A 161 -4.91 13.09 2.96
CA ILE A 161 -4.00 13.67 1.98
C ILE A 161 -4.82 14.04 0.74
N LYS A 162 -4.84 15.32 0.40
CA LYS A 162 -5.58 15.84 -0.74
C LYS A 162 -4.84 15.64 -2.06
N ASN A 163 -5.56 15.73 -3.17
CA ASN A 163 -5.03 15.67 -4.52
C ASN A 163 -4.33 14.35 -4.87
N VAL A 164 -4.94 13.25 -4.50
CA VAL A 164 -4.53 11.90 -4.90
C VAL A 164 -5.60 11.33 -5.82
N LYS A 165 -5.29 11.20 -7.10
CA LYS A 165 -6.29 10.89 -8.14
C LYS A 165 -6.36 9.43 -8.53
N THR A 166 -5.24 8.68 -8.36
CA THR A 166 -5.08 7.31 -8.83
C THR A 166 -4.42 6.43 -7.78
N ILE A 167 -4.55 5.12 -7.94
CA ILE A 167 -3.80 4.15 -7.11
C ILE A 167 -2.30 4.32 -7.33
N GLY A 168 -1.86 4.49 -8.56
CA GLY A 168 -0.45 4.77 -8.89
C GLY A 168 0.07 6.04 -8.20
N GLY A 169 -0.75 7.10 -8.13
CA GLY A 169 -0.43 8.32 -7.40
C GLY A 169 -0.29 8.11 -5.90
N ALA A 170 -1.14 7.29 -5.30
CA ALA A 170 -1.04 6.91 -3.88
C ALA A 170 0.24 6.13 -3.60
N ILE A 171 0.59 5.16 -4.45
CA ILE A 171 1.85 4.40 -4.35
C ILE A 171 3.06 5.33 -4.44
N HIS A 172 3.07 6.22 -5.42
CA HIS A 172 4.18 7.16 -5.62
C HIS A 172 4.40 8.05 -4.40
N LEU A 173 3.34 8.58 -3.83
CA LEU A 173 3.35 9.42 -2.65
C LEU A 173 3.85 8.65 -1.41
N LEU A 174 3.28 7.48 -1.12
CA LEU A 174 3.65 6.67 0.04
C LEU A 174 5.06 6.06 -0.10
N SER A 175 5.50 5.75 -1.31
CA SER A 175 6.87 5.30 -1.58
C SER A 175 7.91 6.36 -1.25
N LYS A 176 7.62 7.64 -1.49
CA LYS A 176 8.49 8.75 -1.09
C LYS A 176 8.65 8.86 0.43
N VAL A 177 7.60 8.53 1.18
CA VAL A 177 7.66 8.50 2.65
C VAL A 177 8.71 7.49 3.13
N LEU A 178 8.80 6.30 2.50
CA LEU A 178 9.76 5.26 2.87
C LEU A 178 11.21 5.65 2.57
N VAL A 179 11.46 6.39 1.51
CA VAL A 179 12.81 6.65 0.98
C VAL A 179 13.43 7.95 1.51
N ASN A 180 12.69 8.81 2.22
CA ASN A 180 13.18 10.10 2.73
C ASN A 180 13.71 11.05 1.63
N GLU A 181 13.05 11.14 0.49
CA GLU A 181 13.36 12.16 -0.52
C GLU A 181 12.45 13.39 -0.42
#